data_8ac157a9bc8d49bf519a2786a6665634
#
_entry.id   8ac157a9bc8d49bf519a2786a6665634
#
_cell.length_a   1.000
_cell.length_b   1.000
_cell.length_c   1.000
_cell.angle_alpha   90.00
_cell.angle_beta   90.00
_cell.angle_gamma   90.00
#
_symmetry.space_group_name_H-M   'P 1'
#
loop_
_entity.id
_entity.type
_entity.pdbx_description
1 polymer ?
#
loop_
_entity_poly.entity_id
_entity_poly.type
_entity_poly.pdbx_seq_one_letter_code
_entity_poly.pdbx_strand_id
1 'polypeptide(L)'
;MFASLRSVVRASRPIAGRGAKSLTGARRFHRSLIDSSHTSGNFAKKNAGATRDSGALELEDAALAGEPSASTPPTMVSLSGEDLVLGMETDGVFKEKKIDNCRCDECVDQATLQRNFNTFDIPLDIAPKTVKRHGNGFDVTWSDSHESTYTWPWLFKALNGIQAGDRRHIKSVLWSSSITDNPPKLDYDSIMDRTKITGMMNLTNLIKIYGFVFVTDSPKTPEATEELLKAIGPIRNTHYGGFYDFVPDLAKADTAYTNQALAAHTDTTYFTDPVGLQAFHLLSHTPPPNKTEEEGASLGGQSLLVDGFHACAIMKQKHPAEYELLREVRIPWHASGNPDVAITPDRAYPVVEGPPHRVHRIRWNNDDRGCVPMHAPVDEWYDAARKWDEILRHPSNVFWFQLKPGQILIFDNWRILHGRSAFEGQRRICGGYINRDDFYSRWQLSNYPRDEVVIANMLRR
;
A
#
# COMPACT_ATOMS: atom_id res chain seq x y z
N MET A 1 4.91 -31.87 -47.94
CA MET A 1 3.78 -32.81 -47.76
C MET A 1 2.69 -32.03 -47.04
N PHE A 2 1.67 -31.65 -47.76
CA PHE A 2 0.52 -30.89 -47.29
C PHE A 2 -0.52 -31.85 -46.73
N ALA A 3 -1.10 -31.53 -45.54
CA ALA A 3 -2.39 -32.07 -45.14
C ALA A 3 -3.23 -30.96 -44.50
N SER A 4 -4.23 -30.58 -45.28
CA SER A 4 -5.33 -29.65 -44.97
C SER A 4 -6.34 -30.34 -44.03
N LEU A 5 -6.81 -29.66 -43.02
CA LEU A 5 -8.02 -30.01 -42.28
C LEU A 5 -9.01 -28.83 -42.30
N ARG A 6 -10.12 -29.05 -42.95
CA ARG A 6 -11.26 -28.15 -43.09
C ARG A 6 -12.09 -28.16 -41.79
N SER A 7 -12.43 -26.99 -41.34
CA SER A 7 -13.40 -26.74 -40.28
C SER A 7 -14.83 -26.89 -40.77
N VAL A 8 -15.65 -27.61 -40.01
CA VAL A 8 -17.10 -27.72 -40.22
C VAL A 8 -17.79 -26.75 -39.26
N VAL A 9 -18.42 -25.73 -39.81
CA VAL A 9 -19.32 -24.82 -39.13
C VAL A 9 -20.70 -25.48 -39.03
N ARG A 10 -21.22 -25.69 -37.82
CA ARG A 10 -22.66 -26.00 -37.60
C ARG A 10 -23.37 -24.76 -37.08
N ALA A 11 -24.28 -24.27 -37.88
CA ALA A 11 -25.27 -23.27 -37.54
C ALA A 11 -26.39 -23.90 -36.68
N SER A 12 -26.72 -23.28 -35.57
CA SER A 12 -27.93 -23.58 -34.81
C SER A 12 -28.89 -22.38 -34.87
N ARG A 13 -30.14 -22.70 -35.21
CA ARG A 13 -31.28 -21.79 -35.41
C ARG A 13 -31.83 -21.25 -34.08
N PRO A 14 -32.50 -20.09 -34.07
CA PRO A 14 -33.08 -19.50 -32.87
C PRO A 14 -34.42 -20.09 -32.51
N ILE A 15 -34.70 -20.22 -31.23
CA ILE A 15 -36.05 -20.52 -30.65
C ILE A 15 -36.68 -19.22 -30.21
N ALA A 16 -37.87 -19.01 -30.75
CA ALA A 16 -38.72 -17.84 -30.48
C ALA A 16 -39.49 -17.92 -29.15
N GLY A 17 -39.53 -16.82 -28.49
CA GLY A 17 -40.59 -16.17 -27.74
C GLY A 17 -41.48 -16.90 -26.74
N ARG A 18 -41.56 -16.33 -25.55
CA ARG A 18 -42.86 -16.02 -24.87
C ARG A 18 -42.66 -15.13 -23.66
N GLY A 19 -43.45 -14.02 -23.65
CA GLY A 19 -44.24 -13.57 -22.51
C GLY A 19 -43.61 -12.63 -21.50
N ALA A 20 -43.69 -11.34 -21.74
CA ALA A 20 -43.58 -10.29 -20.73
C ALA A 20 -44.72 -10.39 -19.69
N LYS A 21 -44.41 -10.31 -18.40
CA LYS A 21 -45.30 -9.81 -17.37
C LYS A 21 -44.59 -8.75 -16.54
N SER A 22 -45.12 -7.53 -16.69
CA SER A 22 -44.89 -6.35 -15.87
C SER A 22 -45.29 -6.61 -14.42
N LEU A 23 -44.44 -6.24 -13.47
CA LEU A 23 -44.82 -5.99 -12.08
C LEU A 23 -44.15 -4.68 -11.64
N THR A 24 -44.96 -3.63 -11.73
CA THR A 24 -44.79 -2.35 -11.05
C THR A 24 -44.98 -2.54 -9.55
N GLY A 25 -43.98 -2.15 -8.75
CA GLY A 25 -44.04 -2.14 -7.30
C GLY A 25 -43.19 -1.03 -6.74
N ALA A 26 -43.68 0.21 -6.76
CA ALA A 26 -43.08 1.34 -6.08
C ALA A 26 -43.22 1.19 -4.56
N ARG A 27 -42.13 1.12 -3.83
CA ARG A 27 -42.11 1.36 -2.38
C ARG A 27 -41.51 2.72 -2.09
N ARG A 28 -42.37 3.64 -1.66
CA ARG A 28 -42.02 4.92 -1.03
C ARG A 28 -41.39 4.63 0.33
N PHE A 29 -40.20 5.20 0.57
CA PHE A 29 -39.66 5.36 1.92
C PHE A 29 -39.94 6.77 2.42
N HIS A 30 -40.63 6.84 3.56
CA HIS A 30 -40.92 8.05 4.31
C HIS A 30 -39.61 8.61 4.92
N ARG A 31 -39.37 9.90 4.68
CA ARG A 31 -38.49 10.76 5.47
C ARG A 31 -39.17 11.11 6.79
N SER A 32 -38.57 10.80 7.91
CA SER A 32 -38.89 11.46 9.19
C SER A 32 -37.79 12.47 9.50
N LEU A 33 -38.18 13.74 9.48
CA LEU A 33 -37.45 14.87 10.03
C LEU A 33 -37.53 14.77 11.56
N ILE A 34 -36.43 14.83 12.24
CA ILE A 34 -36.35 15.23 13.65
C ILE A 34 -35.47 16.47 13.72
N ASP A 35 -36.17 17.54 14.06
CA ASP A 35 -35.64 18.86 14.41
C ASP A 35 -35.22 18.82 15.89
N SER A 36 -34.05 19.32 16.22
CA SER A 36 -33.77 19.78 17.57
C SER A 36 -32.70 20.88 17.58
N SER A 37 -33.23 22.05 17.87
CA SER A 37 -32.56 23.33 18.11
C SER A 37 -31.81 23.38 19.46
N HIS A 38 -30.77 24.26 19.47
CA HIS A 38 -30.24 25.03 20.61
C HIS A 38 -29.32 24.36 21.65
N THR A 39 -28.08 24.76 21.73
CA THR A 39 -27.66 25.84 22.66
C THR A 39 -26.24 26.32 22.39
N SER A 40 -26.11 27.63 22.32
CA SER A 40 -24.87 28.40 22.29
C SER A 40 -24.15 28.38 23.66
N GLY A 41 -22.84 28.23 23.65
CA GLY A 41 -21.99 28.44 24.81
C GLY A 41 -20.68 29.12 24.41
N ASN A 42 -20.60 30.42 24.68
CA ASN A 42 -19.39 31.24 24.61
C ASN A 42 -18.34 30.74 25.60
N PHE A 43 -17.08 30.59 25.17
CA PHE A 43 -15.95 30.76 26.04
C PHE A 43 -14.81 31.57 25.40
N ALA A 44 -14.31 32.47 26.21
CA ALA A 44 -13.48 33.60 25.89
C ALA A 44 -12.03 33.25 25.54
N LYS A 45 -11.41 34.16 24.79
CA LYS A 45 -9.97 34.32 24.51
C LYS A 45 -9.13 34.36 25.83
N LYS A 46 -8.01 33.64 25.82
CA LYS A 46 -6.79 34.05 26.56
C LYS A 46 -5.58 33.82 25.68
N ASN A 47 -4.95 34.92 25.29
CA ASN A 47 -3.60 34.98 24.77
C ASN A 47 -2.60 34.66 25.90
N ALA A 48 -1.65 33.78 25.60
CA ALA A 48 -0.34 33.78 26.25
C ALA A 48 0.69 33.27 25.25
N GLY A 49 1.67 34.13 24.97
CA GLY A 49 2.79 33.83 24.12
C GLY A 49 3.69 32.76 24.74
N ALA A 50 4.27 31.95 23.92
CA ALA A 50 5.41 31.09 24.28
C ALA A 50 6.40 31.09 23.13
N THR A 51 7.59 31.39 23.44
CA THR A 51 8.84 31.47 22.75
C THR A 51 9.14 30.23 21.90
N ARG A 52 9.70 30.50 20.72
CA ARG A 52 10.34 29.49 19.86
C ARG A 52 11.51 28.84 20.61
N ASP A 53 11.43 27.54 20.78
CA ASP A 53 12.60 26.73 21.08
C ASP A 53 12.77 25.71 19.96
N SER A 54 13.88 25.85 19.24
CA SER A 54 14.29 24.97 18.16
C SER A 54 15.01 23.77 18.77
N GLY A 55 14.24 22.78 19.24
CA GLY A 55 14.77 21.51 19.69
C GLY A 55 14.94 20.54 18.51
N ALA A 56 16.18 20.27 18.13
CA ALA A 56 16.53 19.10 17.35
C ALA A 56 16.01 17.86 18.09
N LEU A 57 15.13 17.08 17.44
CA LEU A 57 14.76 15.76 17.92
C LEU A 57 15.95 14.83 17.70
N GLU A 58 16.82 14.73 18.69
CA GLU A 58 17.68 13.57 18.88
C GLU A 58 16.75 12.36 19.03
N LEU A 59 16.94 11.37 18.16
CA LEU A 59 16.34 10.05 18.32
C LEU A 59 17.03 9.41 19.54
N GLU A 60 16.49 9.68 20.73
CA GLU A 60 16.83 8.88 21.90
C GLU A 60 16.50 7.42 21.57
N ASP A 61 17.46 6.55 21.86
CA ASP A 61 17.29 5.10 21.88
C ASP A 61 16.00 4.77 22.62
N ALA A 62 14.96 4.40 21.86
CA ALA A 62 13.76 3.84 22.44
C ALA A 62 14.16 2.51 23.06
N ALA A 63 14.61 2.57 24.29
CA ALA A 63 14.79 1.44 25.15
C ALA A 63 13.58 0.53 24.98
N LEU A 64 13.85 -0.74 24.76
CA LEU A 64 12.89 -1.85 24.75
C LEU A 64 11.84 -1.63 25.84
N ALA A 65 10.74 -1.00 25.44
CA ALA A 65 9.61 -0.81 26.35
C ALA A 65 9.09 -2.22 26.67
N GLY A 66 9.02 -2.49 27.95
CA GLY A 66 8.74 -3.76 28.57
C GLY A 66 7.67 -4.57 27.86
N GLU A 67 7.78 -5.89 28.00
CA GLU A 67 6.80 -6.87 27.53
C GLU A 67 5.38 -6.35 27.76
N PRO A 68 4.47 -6.48 26.76
CA PRO A 68 3.08 -6.10 26.96
C PRO A 68 2.57 -6.87 28.18
N SER A 69 2.02 -6.16 29.14
CA SER A 69 1.41 -6.74 30.34
C SER A 69 0.61 -7.95 29.95
N ALA A 70 0.87 -9.07 30.61
CA ALA A 70 0.23 -10.35 30.35
C ALA A 70 -1.27 -10.13 30.15
N SER A 71 -1.77 -10.42 28.95
CA SER A 71 -3.19 -10.34 28.63
C SER A 71 -3.96 -11.12 29.69
N THR A 72 -4.92 -10.48 30.35
CA THR A 72 -5.74 -11.11 31.38
C THR A 72 -6.31 -12.42 30.80
N PRO A 73 -6.06 -13.57 31.42
CA PRO A 73 -6.58 -14.83 30.92
C PRO A 73 -8.12 -14.80 30.92
N PRO A 74 -8.79 -15.52 30.02
CA PRO A 74 -10.24 -15.57 29.99
C PRO A 74 -10.79 -16.00 31.34
N THR A 75 -11.86 -15.34 31.79
CA THR A 75 -12.51 -15.64 33.06
C THR A 75 -13.17 -16.99 33.08
N MET A 76 -13.57 -17.48 31.91
CA MET A 76 -14.22 -18.79 31.77
C MET A 76 -13.69 -19.53 30.54
N VAL A 77 -13.39 -20.81 30.70
CA VAL A 77 -13.18 -21.78 29.64
C VAL A 77 -14.13 -22.95 29.95
N SER A 78 -15.07 -23.20 29.08
CA SER A 78 -16.07 -24.26 29.29
C SER A 78 -16.45 -24.96 27.98
N LEU A 79 -17.04 -26.13 28.11
CA LEU A 79 -17.68 -26.84 27.00
C LEU A 79 -19.19 -26.49 27.00
N SER A 80 -19.72 -26.19 25.84
CA SER A 80 -21.16 -25.97 25.64
C SER A 80 -21.63 -26.74 24.41
N GLY A 81 -22.17 -27.93 24.65
CA GLY A 81 -22.52 -28.88 23.60
C GLY A 81 -21.28 -29.33 22.83
N GLU A 82 -21.27 -29.09 21.52
CA GLU A 82 -20.14 -29.38 20.63
C GLU A 82 -19.10 -28.24 20.54
N ASP A 83 -19.34 -27.13 21.26
CA ASP A 83 -18.52 -25.92 21.19
C ASP A 83 -17.58 -25.80 22.41
N LEU A 84 -16.35 -25.39 22.17
CA LEU A 84 -15.46 -24.85 23.17
C LEU A 84 -15.79 -23.35 23.33
N VAL A 85 -16.24 -22.94 24.51
CA VAL A 85 -16.65 -21.56 24.80
C VAL A 85 -15.64 -20.90 25.72
N LEU A 86 -15.14 -19.74 25.28
CA LEU A 86 -14.24 -18.89 26.05
C LEU A 86 -14.96 -17.60 26.40
N GLY A 87 -15.15 -17.33 27.69
CA GLY A 87 -15.67 -16.06 28.20
C GLY A 87 -14.54 -15.15 28.63
N MET A 88 -14.53 -13.90 28.16
CA MET A 88 -13.64 -12.84 28.58
C MET A 88 -14.42 -11.73 29.26
N GLU A 89 -13.79 -10.94 30.16
CA GLU A 89 -14.43 -9.81 30.83
C GLU A 89 -14.91 -8.72 29.83
N THR A 90 -14.41 -8.72 28.61
CA THR A 90 -14.88 -7.88 27.53
C THR A 90 -15.79 -8.72 26.65
N ASP A 91 -17.06 -8.58 26.69
CA ASP A 91 -18.20 -9.15 25.90
C ASP A 91 -17.92 -10.10 24.70
N GLY A 92 -16.75 -10.67 24.61
CA GLY A 92 -16.31 -11.57 23.53
C GLY A 92 -16.49 -13.06 23.89
N VAL A 93 -17.36 -13.75 23.17
CA VAL A 93 -17.46 -15.21 23.20
C VAL A 93 -16.74 -15.77 21.97
N PHE A 94 -15.67 -16.50 22.22
CA PHE A 94 -14.99 -17.29 21.18
C PHE A 94 -15.60 -18.68 21.13
N LYS A 95 -15.93 -19.14 19.93
CA LYS A 95 -16.40 -20.49 19.68
C LYS A 95 -15.44 -21.19 18.74
N GLU A 96 -14.74 -22.21 19.24
CA GLU A 96 -13.93 -23.10 18.43
C GLU A 96 -14.69 -24.40 18.24
N LYS A 97 -15.07 -24.70 17.00
CA LYS A 97 -15.82 -25.92 16.66
C LYS A 97 -14.96 -27.04 16.14
N LYS A 98 -13.71 -26.72 15.74
CA LYS A 98 -12.84 -27.67 15.05
C LYS A 98 -11.39 -27.45 15.43
N ILE A 99 -10.59 -28.52 15.29
CA ILE A 99 -9.13 -28.48 15.46
C ILE A 99 -8.39 -27.70 14.36
N ASP A 100 -9.12 -26.99 13.51
CA ASP A 100 -8.57 -26.26 12.35
C ASP A 100 -7.50 -25.24 12.72
N ASN A 101 -7.56 -24.66 13.90
CA ASN A 101 -6.58 -23.72 14.44
C ASN A 101 -5.47 -24.37 15.27
N CYS A 102 -5.43 -25.69 15.38
CA CYS A 102 -4.33 -26.39 16.03
C CYS A 102 -3.01 -26.17 15.27
N ARG A 103 -1.92 -26.01 16.02
CA ARG A 103 -0.58 -25.76 15.48
C ARG A 103 0.45 -26.80 15.92
N CYS A 104 0.01 -27.97 16.40
CA CYS A 104 0.90 -29.07 16.72
C CYS A 104 1.57 -29.63 15.45
N ASP A 105 2.61 -30.42 15.63
CA ASP A 105 3.42 -31.01 14.54
C ASP A 105 2.62 -31.93 13.61
N GLU A 106 1.54 -32.53 14.11
CA GLU A 106 0.63 -33.33 13.29
C GLU A 106 -0.23 -32.49 12.36
N CYS A 107 -0.65 -31.28 12.82
CA CYS A 107 -1.54 -30.40 12.08
C CYS A 107 -0.81 -29.46 11.14
N VAL A 108 0.41 -29.04 11.49
CA VAL A 108 1.19 -28.04 10.76
C VAL A 108 2.64 -28.46 10.66
N ASP A 109 3.17 -28.46 9.47
CA ASP A 109 4.60 -28.62 9.22
C ASP A 109 5.36 -27.44 9.79
N GLN A 110 6.28 -27.68 10.73
CA GLN A 110 6.97 -26.61 11.46
C GLN A 110 8.02 -25.88 10.62
N ALA A 111 8.48 -26.46 9.51
CA ALA A 111 9.43 -25.81 8.62
C ALA A 111 8.73 -24.88 7.61
N THR A 112 7.62 -25.31 7.06
CA THR A 112 6.85 -24.57 6.04
C THR A 112 5.71 -23.75 6.63
N LEU A 113 5.26 -24.05 7.85
CA LEU A 113 4.08 -23.49 8.53
C LEU A 113 2.77 -23.72 7.75
N GLN A 114 2.76 -24.71 6.87
CA GLN A 114 1.60 -25.15 6.11
C GLN A 114 0.87 -26.28 6.81
N ARG A 115 -0.43 -26.44 6.54
CA ARG A 115 -1.23 -27.53 7.08
C ARG A 115 -0.77 -28.86 6.50
N ASN A 116 -0.69 -29.89 7.37
CA ASN A 116 -0.37 -31.26 6.98
C ASN A 116 -1.58 -32.08 6.54
N PHE A 117 -2.78 -31.55 6.68
CA PHE A 117 -4.03 -32.23 6.35
C PHE A 117 -5.02 -31.31 5.61
N ASN A 118 -6.00 -31.93 4.96
CA ASN A 118 -7.14 -31.22 4.41
C ASN A 118 -8.16 -30.91 5.51
N THR A 119 -8.44 -29.63 5.76
CA THR A 119 -9.42 -29.18 6.77
C THR A 119 -10.79 -29.86 6.62
N PHE A 120 -11.17 -30.23 5.40
CA PHE A 120 -12.47 -30.85 5.11
C PHE A 120 -12.55 -32.35 5.45
N ASP A 121 -11.43 -32.97 5.79
CA ASP A 121 -11.36 -34.34 6.29
C ASP A 121 -11.62 -34.41 7.80
N ILE A 122 -11.68 -33.29 8.50
CA ILE A 122 -12.09 -33.22 9.90
C ILE A 122 -13.55 -33.71 10.02
N PRO A 123 -13.85 -34.70 10.88
CA PRO A 123 -15.22 -35.19 11.05
C PRO A 123 -16.19 -34.05 11.39
N LEU A 124 -17.39 -34.10 10.79
CA LEU A 124 -18.42 -33.06 11.03
C LEU A 124 -18.93 -33.04 12.48
N ASP A 125 -18.83 -34.21 13.15
CA ASP A 125 -19.23 -34.43 14.53
C ASP A 125 -18.04 -34.31 15.52
N ILE A 126 -16.90 -33.79 15.08
CA ILE A 126 -15.77 -33.53 15.97
C ILE A 126 -16.19 -32.61 17.11
N ALA A 127 -15.93 -33.04 18.33
CA ALA A 127 -16.31 -32.32 19.54
C ALA A 127 -15.20 -32.35 20.60
N PRO A 128 -15.02 -31.33 21.42
CA PRO A 128 -14.08 -31.36 22.52
C PRO A 128 -14.59 -32.26 23.63
N LYS A 129 -13.78 -33.27 24.02
CA LYS A 129 -14.07 -34.20 25.12
C LYS A 129 -13.65 -33.64 26.48
N THR A 130 -12.45 -33.07 26.55
CA THR A 130 -11.92 -32.50 27.79
C THR A 130 -11.16 -31.22 27.51
N VAL A 131 -11.20 -30.31 28.51
CA VAL A 131 -10.41 -29.08 28.50
C VAL A 131 -9.62 -29.00 29.80
N LYS A 132 -8.31 -28.85 29.69
CA LYS A 132 -7.40 -28.74 30.84
C LYS A 132 -6.69 -27.39 30.80
N ARG A 133 -7.03 -26.50 31.75
CA ARG A 133 -6.40 -25.20 31.89
C ARG A 133 -5.04 -25.31 32.57
N HIS A 134 -4.08 -24.50 32.08
CA HIS A 134 -2.77 -24.32 32.69
C HIS A 134 -2.33 -22.85 32.66
N GLY A 135 -1.17 -22.50 33.25
CA GLY A 135 -0.72 -21.12 33.39
C GLY A 135 -0.65 -20.32 32.07
N ASN A 136 -0.18 -20.96 30.99
CA ASN A 136 0.04 -20.30 29.70
C ASN A 136 -1.10 -20.46 28.69
N GLY A 137 -2.19 -21.20 29.03
CA GLY A 137 -3.26 -21.51 28.10
C GLY A 137 -4.15 -22.64 28.56
N PHE A 138 -4.62 -23.43 27.63
CA PHE A 138 -5.36 -24.66 27.88
C PHE A 138 -5.13 -25.68 26.75
N ASP A 139 -5.26 -26.94 27.16
CA ASP A 139 -5.25 -28.10 26.25
C ASP A 139 -6.67 -28.62 26.03
N VAL A 140 -6.96 -29.04 24.83
CA VAL A 140 -8.24 -29.65 24.44
C VAL A 140 -7.95 -31.03 23.89
N THR A 141 -8.60 -32.05 24.46
CA THR A 141 -8.66 -33.39 23.84
C THR A 141 -9.96 -33.49 23.06
N TRP A 142 -9.88 -33.80 21.79
CA TRP A 142 -11.03 -33.88 20.87
C TRP A 142 -11.62 -35.30 20.81
N SER A 143 -12.79 -35.46 20.17
CA SER A 143 -13.51 -36.74 20.08
C SER A 143 -12.75 -37.84 19.33
N ASP A 144 -11.87 -37.48 18.42
CA ASP A 144 -10.93 -38.34 17.70
C ASP A 144 -9.65 -38.63 18.46
N SER A 145 -9.51 -38.12 19.68
CA SER A 145 -8.34 -38.22 20.56
C SER A 145 -7.18 -37.30 20.17
N HIS A 146 -7.35 -36.39 19.20
CA HIS A 146 -6.37 -35.35 18.91
C HIS A 146 -6.24 -34.39 20.10
N GLU A 147 -5.04 -33.89 20.35
CA GLU A 147 -4.76 -32.89 21.39
C GLU A 147 -4.34 -31.56 20.77
N SER A 148 -4.98 -30.49 21.19
CA SER A 148 -4.66 -29.10 20.77
C SER A 148 -4.32 -28.25 21.96
N THR A 149 -3.24 -27.45 21.86
CA THR A 149 -2.85 -26.46 22.88
C THR A 149 -3.09 -25.06 22.36
N TYR A 150 -3.81 -24.24 23.13
CA TYR A 150 -4.09 -22.85 22.83
C TYR A 150 -3.49 -21.94 23.91
N THR A 151 -2.57 -21.04 23.51
CA THR A 151 -1.94 -20.10 24.45
C THR A 151 -2.80 -18.85 24.64
N TRP A 152 -2.75 -18.24 25.83
CA TRP A 152 -3.48 -16.99 26.12
C TRP A 152 -3.14 -15.85 25.16
N PRO A 153 -1.87 -15.58 24.79
CA PRO A 153 -1.52 -14.54 23.85
C PRO A 153 -2.14 -14.76 22.45
N TRP A 154 -2.17 -16.01 21.98
CA TRP A 154 -2.79 -16.35 20.69
C TRP A 154 -4.30 -16.10 20.72
N LEU A 155 -4.97 -16.59 21.76
CA LEU A 155 -6.42 -16.43 21.94
C LEU A 155 -6.83 -14.96 22.05
N PHE A 156 -6.10 -14.18 22.83
CA PHE A 156 -6.34 -12.74 22.95
C PHE A 156 -6.26 -12.03 21.60
N LYS A 157 -5.24 -12.36 20.80
CA LYS A 157 -5.11 -11.83 19.44
C LYS A 157 -6.22 -12.33 18.52
N ALA A 158 -6.62 -13.58 18.60
CA ALA A 158 -7.68 -14.17 17.79
C ALA A 158 -9.06 -13.56 18.10
N LEU A 159 -9.36 -13.30 19.36
CA LEU A 159 -10.62 -12.69 19.81
C LEU A 159 -10.74 -11.21 19.45
N ASN A 160 -9.71 -10.45 19.76
CA ASN A 160 -9.73 -8.99 19.61
C ASN A 160 -9.29 -8.53 18.22
N GLY A 161 -8.76 -9.44 17.40
CA GLY A 161 -8.05 -9.10 16.19
C GLY A 161 -6.77 -8.33 16.49
N ILE A 162 -6.14 -7.81 15.45
CA ILE A 162 -5.01 -6.88 15.61
C ILE A 162 -5.63 -5.51 15.88
N GLN A 163 -5.58 -5.06 17.13
CA GLN A 163 -6.13 -3.77 17.52
C GLN A 163 -5.39 -2.61 16.85
N ALA A 164 -6.10 -1.48 16.68
CA ALA A 164 -5.55 -0.25 16.10
C ALA A 164 -4.35 0.36 16.85
N GLY A 165 -4.03 -0.15 18.04
CA GLY A 165 -2.85 0.19 18.82
C GLY A 165 -1.67 -0.76 18.64
N ASP A 166 -1.79 -1.79 17.80
CA ASP A 166 -0.69 -2.69 17.50
C ASP A 166 0.45 -1.90 16.82
N ARG A 167 1.67 -2.06 17.31
CA ARG A 167 2.91 -1.40 16.79
C ARG A 167 3.11 -1.52 15.28
N ARG A 168 2.40 -2.45 14.63
CA ARG A 168 2.36 -2.60 13.17
C ARG A 168 1.59 -1.52 12.42
N HIS A 169 0.87 -0.62 13.12
CA HIS A 169 0.26 0.57 12.54
C HIS A 169 1.16 1.79 12.74
N ILE A 170 2.22 1.88 11.94
CA ILE A 170 2.95 3.15 11.83
C ILE A 170 2.01 4.18 11.20
N LYS A 171 1.76 5.26 11.95
CA LYS A 171 0.94 6.38 11.48
C LYS A 171 1.69 7.12 10.37
N SER A 172 1.11 7.20 9.19
CA SER A 172 1.65 8.02 8.11
C SER A 172 1.57 9.50 8.49
N VAL A 173 2.65 10.22 8.22
CA VAL A 173 2.70 11.69 8.30
C VAL A 173 2.34 12.23 6.92
N LEU A 174 1.22 12.96 6.82
CA LEU A 174 0.87 13.69 5.61
C LEU A 174 1.71 14.96 5.55
N TRP A 175 2.26 15.25 4.39
CA TRP A 175 3.15 16.39 4.23
C TRP A 175 2.80 17.26 3.02
N SER A 176 3.27 18.49 3.06
CA SER A 176 3.15 19.51 2.04
C SER A 176 4.55 19.96 1.56
N SER A 177 4.65 21.06 0.84
CA SER A 177 5.96 21.63 0.42
C SER A 177 6.91 21.88 1.59
N SER A 178 6.42 22.00 2.83
CA SER A 178 7.27 22.18 4.04
C SER A 178 8.21 21.00 4.31
N ILE A 179 7.98 19.82 3.69
CA ILE A 179 8.93 18.70 3.77
C ILE A 179 10.32 19.05 3.22
N THR A 180 10.42 20.13 2.43
CA THR A 180 11.68 20.68 1.91
C THR A 180 12.67 21.02 3.02
N ASP A 181 12.18 21.46 4.17
CA ASP A 181 13.04 21.89 5.29
C ASP A 181 13.79 20.70 5.93
N ASN A 182 13.14 19.54 5.97
CA ASN A 182 13.73 18.31 6.54
C ASN A 182 13.19 17.05 5.86
N PRO A 183 13.59 16.76 4.61
CA PRO A 183 13.18 15.54 3.93
C PRO A 183 13.84 14.31 4.57
N PRO A 184 13.13 13.15 4.62
CA PRO A 184 13.67 11.92 5.20
C PRO A 184 14.91 11.43 4.44
N LYS A 185 16.03 11.20 5.16
CA LYS A 185 17.31 10.78 4.60
C LYS A 185 17.94 9.68 5.44
N LEU A 186 18.68 8.79 4.78
CA LEU A 186 19.51 7.77 5.41
C LEU A 186 20.81 7.60 4.60
N ASP A 187 21.86 7.26 5.29
CA ASP A 187 23.16 6.91 4.70
C ASP A 187 23.12 5.49 4.10
N TYR A 188 23.76 5.31 2.92
CA TYR A 188 23.80 4.03 2.21
C TYR A 188 24.46 2.92 3.02
N ASP A 189 25.64 3.20 3.59
CA ASP A 189 26.42 2.20 4.31
C ASP A 189 25.70 1.75 5.57
N SER A 190 24.96 2.66 6.24
CA SER A 190 24.16 2.33 7.40
C SER A 190 23.01 1.34 7.09
N ILE A 191 22.47 1.41 5.87
CA ILE A 191 21.42 0.49 5.40
C ILE A 191 22.01 -0.85 5.00
N MET A 192 23.16 -0.84 4.34
CA MET A 192 23.81 -2.03 3.79
C MET A 192 24.67 -2.78 4.81
N ASP A 193 24.88 -2.22 6.01
CA ASP A 193 25.53 -2.90 7.14
C ASP A 193 24.65 -4.07 7.63
N ARG A 194 24.95 -5.26 7.12
CA ARG A 194 24.22 -6.50 7.46
C ARG A 194 24.45 -6.97 8.89
N THR A 195 25.37 -6.36 9.63
CA THR A 195 25.59 -6.68 11.05
C THR A 195 24.54 -6.03 11.94
N LYS A 196 23.80 -5.04 11.42
CA LYS A 196 22.77 -4.30 12.12
C LYS A 196 21.46 -4.32 11.35
N ILE A 197 20.37 -4.70 12.01
CA ILE A 197 19.03 -4.66 11.42
C ILE A 197 18.48 -3.23 11.34
N THR A 198 19.02 -2.29 12.11
CA THR A 198 18.51 -0.93 12.30
C THR A 198 18.47 -0.11 10.99
N GLY A 199 19.43 -0.29 10.09
CA GLY A 199 19.46 0.44 8.82
C GLY A 199 18.24 0.12 7.95
N MET A 200 17.97 -1.17 7.72
CA MET A 200 16.80 -1.61 6.95
C MET A 200 15.49 -1.31 7.67
N MET A 201 15.45 -1.42 9.00
CA MET A 201 14.32 -1.02 9.84
C MET A 201 13.98 0.46 9.62
N ASN A 202 14.97 1.35 9.73
CA ASN A 202 14.79 2.79 9.56
C ASN A 202 14.35 3.12 8.12
N LEU A 203 14.98 2.52 7.11
CA LEU A 203 14.61 2.70 5.70
C LEU A 203 13.13 2.39 5.47
N THR A 204 12.71 1.20 5.88
CA THR A 204 11.32 0.75 5.66
C THR A 204 10.32 1.55 6.47
N ASN A 205 10.69 2.02 7.68
CA ASN A 205 9.86 2.89 8.50
C ASN A 205 9.69 4.29 7.89
N LEU A 206 10.76 4.91 7.38
CA LEU A 206 10.65 6.22 6.73
C LEU A 206 9.76 6.17 5.50
N ILE A 207 9.86 5.11 4.68
CA ILE A 207 8.94 4.90 3.55
C ILE A 207 7.49 4.75 4.05
N LYS A 208 7.25 4.02 5.13
CA LYS A 208 5.89 3.86 5.71
C LYS A 208 5.34 5.18 6.26
N ILE A 209 6.18 5.99 6.91
CA ILE A 209 5.80 7.25 7.56
C ILE A 209 5.56 8.34 6.51
N TYR A 210 6.55 8.59 5.66
CA TYR A 210 6.56 9.74 4.74
C TYR A 210 6.19 9.39 3.30
N GLY A 211 6.19 8.11 2.95
CA GLY A 211 5.99 7.64 1.58
C GLY A 211 7.24 7.71 0.72
N PHE A 212 8.34 8.27 1.18
CA PHE A 212 9.60 8.32 0.46
C PHE A 212 10.80 8.46 1.41
N VAL A 213 12.00 8.24 0.86
CA VAL A 213 13.27 8.47 1.56
C VAL A 213 14.38 8.74 0.52
N PHE A 214 15.32 9.60 0.86
CA PHE A 214 16.59 9.71 0.14
C PHE A 214 17.65 8.83 0.81
N VAL A 215 18.32 8.01 0.01
CA VAL A 215 19.53 7.31 0.43
C VAL A 215 20.70 8.11 -0.10
N THR A 216 21.52 8.64 0.83
CA THR A 216 22.67 9.50 0.53
C THR A 216 23.97 8.72 0.52
N ASP A 217 25.00 9.31 -0.03
CA ASP A 217 26.37 8.79 -0.05
C ASP A 217 26.48 7.41 -0.71
N SER A 218 25.54 7.11 -1.61
CA SER A 218 25.55 5.86 -2.38
C SER A 218 26.69 5.86 -3.39
N PRO A 219 27.37 4.72 -3.61
CA PRO A 219 28.28 4.58 -4.74
C PRO A 219 27.55 4.92 -6.05
N LYS A 220 28.20 5.73 -6.91
CA LYS A 220 27.60 6.24 -8.16
C LYS A 220 27.61 5.18 -9.27
N THR A 221 27.13 3.98 -8.94
CA THR A 221 27.10 2.83 -9.84
C THR A 221 25.72 2.19 -9.87
N PRO A 222 25.34 1.58 -11.00
CA PRO A 222 24.08 0.82 -11.10
C PRO A 222 24.04 -0.35 -10.12
N GLU A 223 25.18 -1.04 -9.93
CA GLU A 223 25.29 -2.22 -9.09
C GLU A 223 24.93 -1.92 -7.63
N ALA A 224 25.42 -0.81 -7.06
CA ALA A 224 25.08 -0.41 -5.69
C ALA A 224 23.57 -0.16 -5.52
N THR A 225 22.93 0.44 -6.53
CA THR A 225 21.50 0.64 -6.52
C THR A 225 20.74 -0.69 -6.61
N GLU A 226 21.18 -1.58 -7.49
CA GLU A 226 20.58 -2.89 -7.65
C GLU A 226 20.69 -3.74 -6.37
N GLU A 227 21.84 -3.70 -5.70
CA GLU A 227 22.06 -4.37 -4.42
C GLU A 227 21.16 -3.84 -3.32
N LEU A 228 21.00 -2.51 -3.21
CA LEU A 228 20.06 -1.90 -2.26
C LEU A 228 18.63 -2.34 -2.52
N LEU A 229 18.17 -2.31 -3.78
CA LEU A 229 16.82 -2.75 -4.12
C LEU A 229 16.61 -4.23 -3.81
N LYS A 230 17.57 -5.10 -4.16
CA LYS A 230 17.54 -6.54 -3.82
C LYS A 230 17.54 -6.79 -2.30
N ALA A 231 18.15 -5.91 -1.51
CA ALA A 231 18.09 -6.00 -0.05
C ALA A 231 16.69 -5.68 0.51
N ILE A 232 15.91 -4.84 -0.18
CA ILE A 232 14.52 -4.56 0.18
C ILE A 232 13.62 -5.72 -0.28
N GLY A 233 13.72 -6.16 -1.54
CA GLY A 233 12.92 -7.23 -2.10
C GLY A 233 13.29 -7.56 -3.54
N PRO A 234 12.68 -8.59 -4.14
CA PRO A 234 12.88 -8.90 -5.55
C PRO A 234 12.52 -7.71 -6.43
N ILE A 235 13.41 -7.39 -7.38
CA ILE A 235 13.13 -6.37 -8.37
C ILE A 235 12.07 -6.90 -9.33
N ARG A 236 10.97 -6.16 -9.48
CA ARG A 236 9.85 -6.54 -10.35
C ARG A 236 10.25 -6.42 -11.82
N ASN A 237 10.11 -7.49 -12.56
CA ASN A 237 10.25 -7.47 -14.00
C ASN A 237 8.96 -6.95 -14.65
N THR A 238 9.09 -5.97 -15.55
CA THR A 238 8.00 -5.35 -16.30
C THR A 238 8.31 -5.36 -17.79
N HIS A 239 7.45 -4.82 -18.63
CA HIS A 239 7.75 -4.63 -20.05
C HIS A 239 8.93 -3.66 -20.31
N TYR A 240 9.34 -2.87 -19.30
CA TYR A 240 10.58 -2.08 -19.34
C TYR A 240 11.83 -2.88 -18.92
N GLY A 241 11.67 -4.15 -18.53
CA GLY A 241 12.69 -4.98 -17.92
C GLY A 241 12.59 -5.01 -16.38
N GLY A 242 13.63 -5.50 -15.71
CA GLY A 242 13.75 -5.52 -14.25
C GLY A 242 14.45 -4.26 -13.73
N PHE A 243 15.75 -4.39 -13.44
CA PHE A 243 16.57 -3.22 -13.12
C PHE A 243 16.84 -2.42 -14.40
N TYR A 244 16.59 -1.12 -14.38
CA TYR A 244 16.84 -0.24 -15.52
C TYR A 244 18.05 0.67 -15.27
N ASP A 245 18.81 0.88 -16.33
CA ASP A 245 19.90 1.83 -16.43
C ASP A 245 19.84 2.44 -17.83
N PHE A 246 19.50 3.70 -17.94
CA PHE A 246 19.29 4.33 -19.22
C PHE A 246 19.70 5.81 -19.25
N VAL A 247 20.07 6.24 -20.43
CA VAL A 247 20.08 7.65 -20.86
C VAL A 247 18.81 7.82 -21.69
N PRO A 248 18.07 8.95 -21.57
CA PRO A 248 16.90 9.23 -22.39
C PRO A 248 17.16 8.98 -23.87
N ASP A 249 16.33 8.15 -24.49
CA ASP A 249 16.41 7.74 -25.88
C ASP A 249 15.05 7.96 -26.53
N LEU A 250 14.97 8.92 -27.42
CA LEU A 250 13.75 9.28 -28.15
C LEU A 250 13.22 8.16 -29.06
N ALA A 251 13.99 7.09 -29.29
CA ALA A 251 13.53 5.93 -30.04
C ALA A 251 12.53 5.06 -29.28
N LYS A 252 12.42 5.23 -27.96
CA LYS A 252 11.42 4.53 -27.14
C LYS A 252 10.13 5.36 -27.05
N ALA A 253 9.01 4.74 -27.41
CA ALA A 253 7.70 5.39 -27.48
C ALA A 253 7.04 5.58 -26.10
N ASP A 254 7.75 6.24 -25.18
CA ASP A 254 7.29 6.59 -23.84
C ASP A 254 7.86 7.95 -23.42
N THR A 255 7.03 8.80 -22.84
CA THR A 255 7.41 10.14 -22.39
C THR A 255 8.50 10.13 -21.32
N ALA A 256 8.61 9.05 -20.54
CA ALA A 256 9.67 8.86 -19.55
C ALA A 256 11.08 8.91 -20.15
N TYR A 257 11.24 8.49 -21.40
CA TYR A 257 12.51 8.49 -22.14
C TYR A 257 12.77 9.79 -22.94
N THR A 258 11.93 10.79 -22.77
CA THR A 258 12.11 12.12 -23.40
C THR A 258 12.78 13.09 -22.44
N ASN A 259 13.16 14.27 -22.94
CA ASN A 259 13.63 15.40 -22.13
C ASN A 259 12.53 16.37 -21.73
N GLN A 260 11.27 16.05 -22.01
CA GLN A 260 10.12 16.87 -21.69
C GLN A 260 9.78 16.84 -20.19
N ALA A 261 9.04 17.85 -19.74
CA ALA A 261 8.49 17.87 -18.39
C ALA A 261 7.44 16.76 -18.22
N LEU A 262 7.42 16.14 -17.04
CA LEU A 262 6.42 15.16 -16.63
C LEU A 262 5.62 15.75 -15.47
N ALA A 263 4.30 15.81 -15.61
CA ALA A 263 3.40 16.21 -14.54
C ALA A 263 3.40 15.19 -13.39
N ALA A 264 2.88 15.56 -12.24
CA ALA A 264 2.76 14.65 -11.10
C ALA A 264 1.87 13.44 -11.44
N HIS A 265 2.43 12.22 -11.35
CA HIS A 265 1.77 10.97 -11.69
C HIS A 265 2.26 9.81 -10.81
N THR A 266 1.53 8.71 -10.81
CA THR A 266 1.96 7.40 -10.32
C THR A 266 2.24 6.47 -11.50
N ASP A 267 3.26 5.64 -11.39
CA ASP A 267 3.65 4.72 -12.46
C ASP A 267 2.77 3.47 -12.52
N THR A 268 2.73 2.87 -13.71
CA THR A 268 2.07 1.59 -14.00
C THR A 268 0.58 1.57 -13.65
N THR A 269 -0.11 2.69 -13.87
CA THR A 269 -1.56 2.82 -13.66
C THR A 269 -2.36 1.78 -14.45
N TYR A 270 -1.81 1.30 -15.54
CA TYR A 270 -2.33 0.28 -16.44
C TYR A 270 -2.08 -1.17 -15.99
N PHE A 271 -1.43 -1.40 -14.85
CA PHE A 271 -1.36 -2.74 -14.24
C PHE A 271 -2.55 -2.96 -13.32
N THR A 272 -3.08 -4.18 -13.28
CA THR A 272 -4.05 -4.60 -12.25
C THR A 272 -3.50 -4.32 -10.85
N ASP A 273 -2.23 -4.69 -10.63
CA ASP A 273 -1.47 -4.35 -9.44
C ASP A 273 -0.29 -3.45 -9.80
N PRO A 274 -0.42 -2.10 -9.68
CA PRO A 274 0.67 -1.18 -9.89
C PRO A 274 1.89 -1.47 -9.01
N VAL A 275 3.07 -1.09 -9.46
CA VAL A 275 4.32 -1.28 -8.70
C VAL A 275 4.22 -0.65 -7.31
N GLY A 276 4.78 -1.33 -6.31
CA GLY A 276 4.69 -0.89 -4.91
C GLY A 276 5.67 0.23 -4.60
N LEU A 277 6.97 -0.05 -4.75
CA LEU A 277 8.03 0.94 -4.65
C LEU A 277 8.66 1.21 -6.00
N GLN A 278 9.15 2.43 -6.15
CA GLN A 278 10.00 2.84 -7.26
C GLN A 278 11.26 3.53 -6.73
N ALA A 279 12.37 3.33 -7.40
CA ALA A 279 13.63 3.97 -7.06
C ALA A 279 14.26 4.66 -8.27
N PHE A 280 14.82 5.84 -8.05
CA PHE A 280 15.64 6.57 -9.01
C PHE A 280 17.00 6.93 -8.40
N HIS A 281 18.05 6.60 -9.11
CA HIS A 281 19.41 7.04 -8.83
C HIS A 281 19.96 7.83 -10.01
N LEU A 282 20.24 9.11 -9.81
CA LEU A 282 20.94 9.90 -10.82
C LEU A 282 22.44 9.52 -10.79
N LEU A 283 22.93 8.95 -11.88
CA LEU A 283 24.35 8.60 -12.03
C LEU A 283 25.17 9.78 -12.58
N SER A 284 24.63 10.48 -13.57
CA SER A 284 25.25 11.68 -14.15
C SER A 284 24.21 12.57 -14.83
N HIS A 285 24.52 13.88 -14.89
CA HIS A 285 23.83 14.86 -15.70
C HIS A 285 24.88 15.78 -16.33
N THR A 286 25.16 15.61 -17.60
CA THR A 286 26.20 16.34 -18.32
C THR A 286 25.56 17.37 -19.25
N PRO A 287 26.12 18.62 -19.30
CA PRO A 287 25.61 19.66 -20.19
C PRO A 287 25.75 19.27 -21.66
N PRO A 288 24.97 19.88 -22.56
CA PRO A 288 25.18 19.74 -23.99
C PRO A 288 26.51 20.37 -24.43
N PRO A 289 27.08 19.96 -25.57
CA PRO A 289 28.46 20.38 -25.99
C PRO A 289 28.66 21.89 -26.12
N ASN A 290 27.58 22.67 -26.23
CA ASN A 290 27.61 24.13 -26.39
C ASN A 290 27.42 24.90 -25.05
N LYS A 291 27.35 24.22 -23.91
CA LYS A 291 27.24 24.82 -22.57
C LYS A 291 28.38 24.36 -21.67
N THR A 292 28.91 25.28 -20.86
CA THR A 292 29.94 24.96 -19.85
C THR A 292 29.27 24.47 -18.54
N GLU A 293 30.07 23.80 -17.67
CA GLU A 293 29.56 23.38 -16.34
C GLU A 293 29.14 24.58 -15.47
N GLU A 294 29.74 25.75 -15.66
CA GLU A 294 29.37 26.99 -14.95
C GLU A 294 28.00 27.51 -15.38
N GLU A 295 27.61 27.26 -16.63
CA GLU A 295 26.26 27.55 -17.15
C GLU A 295 25.28 26.41 -16.80
N GLY A 296 25.76 25.31 -16.27
CA GLY A 296 25.00 24.09 -15.95
C GLY A 296 24.00 24.26 -14.80
N ALA A 297 24.05 25.35 -14.03
CA ALA A 297 23.09 25.65 -12.97
C ALA A 297 21.62 25.71 -13.45
N SER A 298 21.38 25.77 -14.76
CA SER A 298 20.04 25.82 -15.36
C SER A 298 19.75 24.68 -16.34
N LEU A 299 20.39 23.50 -16.22
CA LEU A 299 20.08 22.36 -17.09
C LEU A 299 18.67 21.80 -16.91
N GLY A 300 17.94 22.23 -15.90
CA GLY A 300 16.63 21.69 -15.56
C GLY A 300 16.70 20.30 -14.92
N GLY A 301 15.69 19.46 -15.15
CA GLY A 301 15.65 18.09 -14.63
C GLY A 301 15.43 18.04 -13.12
N GLN A 302 14.88 19.11 -12.52
CA GLN A 302 14.40 19.05 -11.14
C GLN A 302 13.29 18.02 -11.03
N SER A 303 13.35 17.20 -9.99
CA SER A 303 12.30 16.25 -9.65
C SER A 303 11.26 16.90 -8.76
N LEU A 304 10.03 16.45 -8.86
CA LEU A 304 8.95 16.83 -7.96
C LEU A 304 8.36 15.59 -7.28
N LEU A 305 7.90 15.76 -6.04
CA LEU A 305 7.06 14.82 -5.34
C LEU A 305 5.82 15.53 -4.79
N VAL A 306 4.68 14.80 -4.78
CA VAL A 306 3.44 15.22 -4.13
C VAL A 306 2.92 14.08 -3.28
N ASP A 307 2.57 14.35 -2.01
CA ASP A 307 1.88 13.37 -1.17
C ASP A 307 0.42 13.26 -1.60
N GLY A 308 0.09 12.22 -2.36
CA GLY A 308 -1.26 11.97 -2.85
C GLY A 308 -2.28 11.76 -1.73
N PHE A 309 -1.87 11.26 -0.57
CA PHE A 309 -2.77 11.12 0.58
C PHE A 309 -3.06 12.48 1.23
N HIS A 310 -2.08 13.39 1.25
CA HIS A 310 -2.30 14.79 1.65
C HIS A 310 -3.23 15.50 0.66
N ALA A 311 -2.98 15.34 -0.65
CA ALA A 311 -3.85 15.88 -1.69
C ALA A 311 -5.30 15.38 -1.57
N CYS A 312 -5.50 14.08 -1.27
CA CYS A 312 -6.80 13.52 -0.95
C CYS A 312 -7.46 14.15 0.28
N ALA A 313 -6.69 14.44 1.32
CA ALA A 313 -7.21 15.10 2.52
C ALA A 313 -7.71 16.52 2.18
N ILE A 314 -6.96 17.26 1.38
CA ILE A 314 -7.37 18.60 0.87
C ILE A 314 -8.63 18.47 0.02
N MET A 315 -8.65 17.52 -0.94
CA MET A 315 -9.78 17.31 -1.84
C MET A 315 -11.05 16.96 -1.05
N LYS A 316 -10.96 16.05 -0.10
CA LYS A 316 -12.07 15.66 0.78
C LYS A 316 -12.59 16.80 1.62
N GLN A 317 -11.72 17.69 2.09
CA GLN A 317 -12.10 18.84 2.91
C GLN A 317 -12.74 19.97 2.08
N LYS A 318 -12.15 20.31 0.94
CA LYS A 318 -12.55 21.46 0.14
C LYS A 318 -13.59 21.14 -0.93
N HIS A 319 -13.56 19.92 -1.46
CA HIS A 319 -14.34 19.46 -2.62
C HIS A 319 -14.87 18.04 -2.37
N PRO A 320 -15.73 17.84 -1.35
CA PRO A 320 -16.14 16.49 -0.91
C PRO A 320 -16.94 15.72 -1.99
N ALA A 321 -17.77 16.40 -2.78
CA ALA A 321 -18.52 15.77 -3.85
C ALA A 321 -17.61 15.25 -4.98
N GLU A 322 -16.66 16.09 -5.40
CA GLU A 322 -15.68 15.75 -6.42
C GLU A 322 -14.69 14.67 -5.92
N TYR A 323 -14.37 14.66 -4.62
CA TYR A 323 -13.59 13.60 -4.01
C TYR A 323 -14.28 12.24 -4.13
N GLU A 324 -15.60 12.16 -3.89
CA GLU A 324 -16.35 10.92 -4.06
C GLU A 324 -16.42 10.50 -5.54
N LEU A 325 -16.54 11.43 -6.49
CA LEU A 325 -16.47 11.11 -7.91
C LEU A 325 -15.14 10.45 -8.30
N LEU A 326 -14.01 10.95 -7.77
CA LEU A 326 -12.69 10.35 -8.01
C LEU A 326 -12.54 8.95 -7.36
N ARG A 327 -13.40 8.60 -6.41
CA ARG A 327 -13.43 7.28 -5.75
C ARG A 327 -14.40 6.30 -6.40
N GLU A 328 -15.46 6.77 -6.99
CA GLU A 328 -16.55 5.94 -7.50
C GLU A 328 -16.45 5.68 -9.01
N VAL A 329 -16.11 6.73 -9.77
CA VAL A 329 -16.03 6.63 -11.23
C VAL A 329 -14.77 5.86 -11.62
N ARG A 330 -14.99 4.73 -12.24
CA ARG A 330 -13.92 3.84 -12.73
C ARG A 330 -13.59 4.19 -14.17
N ILE A 331 -12.35 4.49 -14.45
CA ILE A 331 -11.84 4.79 -15.78
C ILE A 331 -10.88 3.69 -16.26
N PRO A 332 -10.82 3.43 -17.58
CA PRO A 332 -9.83 2.56 -18.17
C PRO A 332 -8.43 3.19 -18.06
N TRP A 333 -7.44 2.33 -17.95
CA TRP A 333 -6.02 2.70 -17.97
C TRP A 333 -5.32 1.83 -19.01
N HIS A 334 -4.34 2.36 -19.74
CA HIS A 334 -3.66 1.59 -20.78
C HIS A 334 -2.22 2.05 -21.01
N ALA A 335 -1.37 1.10 -21.43
CA ALA A 335 -0.09 1.35 -22.06
C ALA A 335 -0.14 0.77 -23.47
N SER A 336 -0.06 1.61 -24.48
CA SER A 336 -0.24 1.22 -25.88
C SER A 336 0.75 1.92 -26.82
N GLY A 337 1.80 2.54 -26.29
CA GLY A 337 2.77 3.32 -27.07
C GLY A 337 3.76 2.46 -27.84
N ASN A 338 4.22 1.35 -27.28
CA ASN A 338 5.17 0.44 -27.94
C ASN A 338 4.43 -0.60 -28.79
N PRO A 339 4.94 -0.95 -29.99
CA PRO A 339 4.25 -1.87 -30.90
C PRO A 339 3.92 -3.24 -30.32
N ASP A 340 4.77 -3.74 -29.41
CA ASP A 340 4.64 -5.06 -28.78
C ASP A 340 3.96 -5.01 -27.41
N VAL A 341 3.42 -3.85 -27.01
CA VAL A 341 2.82 -3.65 -25.68
C VAL A 341 1.40 -3.13 -25.80
N ALA A 342 0.46 -3.87 -25.25
CA ALA A 342 -0.93 -3.46 -25.11
C ALA A 342 -1.42 -3.93 -23.73
N ILE A 343 -1.10 -3.17 -22.69
CA ILE A 343 -1.42 -3.54 -21.30
C ILE A 343 -2.61 -2.72 -20.80
N THR A 344 -3.55 -3.41 -20.20
CA THR A 344 -4.68 -2.82 -19.47
C THR A 344 -4.95 -3.63 -18.20
N PRO A 345 -5.48 -3.03 -17.13
CA PRO A 345 -5.86 -3.78 -15.94
C PRO A 345 -7.01 -4.76 -16.22
N ASP A 346 -7.25 -5.70 -15.30
CA ASP A 346 -8.38 -6.65 -15.34
C ASP A 346 -9.74 -5.94 -15.43
N ARG A 347 -9.82 -4.71 -15.00
CA ARG A 347 -11.02 -3.85 -15.00
C ARG A 347 -10.64 -2.37 -14.94
N ALA A 348 -11.61 -1.49 -15.14
CA ALA A 348 -11.46 -0.07 -14.86
C ALA A 348 -11.33 0.21 -13.35
N TYR A 349 -10.49 1.16 -12.98
CA TYR A 349 -10.21 1.55 -11.60
C TYR A 349 -10.43 3.05 -11.38
N PRO A 350 -10.86 3.46 -10.17
CA PRO A 350 -10.97 4.88 -9.84
C PRO A 350 -9.59 5.51 -9.57
N VAL A 351 -9.54 6.82 -9.50
CA VAL A 351 -8.32 7.58 -9.17
C VAL A 351 -7.92 7.35 -7.72
N VAL A 352 -8.88 7.35 -6.80
CA VAL A 352 -8.67 7.17 -5.37
C VAL A 352 -9.26 5.84 -4.93
N GLU A 353 -8.42 4.92 -4.50
CA GLU A 353 -8.82 3.58 -4.09
C GLU A 353 -8.74 3.40 -2.57
N GLY A 354 -9.70 2.68 -2.01
CA GLY A 354 -9.75 2.31 -0.61
C GLY A 354 -11.15 2.40 0.00
N PRO A 355 -11.32 1.93 1.26
CA PRO A 355 -12.58 2.07 1.97
C PRO A 355 -12.87 3.54 2.31
N PRO A 356 -14.13 3.92 2.61
CA PRO A 356 -14.55 5.32 2.80
C PRO A 356 -13.74 6.13 3.82
N HIS A 357 -13.16 5.46 4.81
CA HIS A 357 -12.43 6.09 5.91
C HIS A 357 -10.90 6.11 5.72
N ARG A 358 -10.37 5.43 4.68
CA ARG A 358 -8.91 5.31 4.47
C ARG A 358 -8.55 5.20 3.00
N VAL A 359 -7.72 6.12 2.51
CA VAL A 359 -7.10 5.99 1.19
C VAL A 359 -6.09 4.85 1.24
N HIS A 360 -6.15 3.96 0.26
CA HIS A 360 -5.27 2.81 0.11
C HIS A 360 -4.23 3.02 -0.98
N ARG A 361 -4.68 3.58 -2.13
CA ARG A 361 -3.84 3.82 -3.30
C ARG A 361 -4.37 5.00 -4.12
N ILE A 362 -3.44 5.72 -4.71
CA ILE A 362 -3.70 6.69 -5.77
C ILE A 362 -3.30 6.05 -7.09
N ARG A 363 -4.17 6.15 -8.08
CA ARG A 363 -3.92 5.74 -9.46
C ARG A 363 -4.15 6.95 -10.34
N TRP A 364 -3.08 7.64 -10.70
CA TRP A 364 -3.17 8.86 -11.49
C TRP A 364 -2.01 9.03 -12.44
N ASN A 365 -2.30 8.96 -13.70
CA ASN A 365 -1.47 9.44 -14.78
C ASN A 365 -2.41 9.90 -15.90
N ASN A 366 -2.42 11.18 -16.23
CA ASN A 366 -3.32 11.70 -17.23
C ASN A 366 -3.03 11.11 -18.63
N ASP A 367 -1.77 10.74 -18.88
CA ASP A 367 -1.32 10.22 -20.18
C ASP A 367 -1.72 8.75 -20.40
N ASP A 368 -1.89 8.01 -19.31
CA ASP A 368 -2.27 6.57 -19.33
C ASP A 368 -3.79 6.35 -19.25
N ARG A 369 -4.57 7.38 -18.95
CA ARG A 369 -6.02 7.20 -18.81
C ARG A 369 -6.73 7.07 -20.14
N GLY A 370 -7.68 6.14 -20.22
CA GLY A 370 -8.64 6.07 -21.30
C GLY A 370 -9.80 7.07 -21.15
N CYS A 371 -10.84 6.87 -21.96
CA CYS A 371 -12.02 7.71 -21.93
C CYS A 371 -12.84 7.51 -20.66
N VAL A 372 -13.41 8.57 -20.12
CA VAL A 372 -14.43 8.48 -19.08
C VAL A 372 -15.66 7.76 -19.67
N PRO A 373 -16.21 6.71 -19.01
CA PRO A 373 -17.36 6.00 -19.54
C PRO A 373 -18.57 6.90 -19.72
N MET A 374 -19.25 6.82 -20.86
CA MET A 374 -20.39 7.71 -21.22
C MET A 374 -21.60 7.61 -20.26
N HIS A 375 -21.71 6.53 -19.50
CA HIS A 375 -22.78 6.35 -18.52
C HIS A 375 -22.43 6.98 -17.14
N ALA A 376 -21.20 7.43 -16.97
CA ALA A 376 -20.77 8.17 -15.78
C ALA A 376 -21.14 9.66 -15.90
N PRO A 377 -21.15 10.42 -14.80
CA PRO A 377 -21.29 11.88 -14.83
C PRO A 377 -19.99 12.50 -15.40
N VAL A 378 -19.91 12.60 -16.73
CA VAL A 378 -18.68 12.92 -17.47
C VAL A 378 -18.18 14.31 -17.15
N ASP A 379 -19.06 15.32 -17.22
CA ASP A 379 -18.68 16.73 -17.00
C ASP A 379 -18.23 16.95 -15.56
N GLU A 380 -18.97 16.38 -14.59
CA GLU A 380 -18.66 16.44 -13.18
C GLU A 380 -17.34 15.73 -12.85
N TRP A 381 -17.06 14.60 -13.54
CA TRP A 381 -15.78 13.93 -13.38
C TRP A 381 -14.62 14.77 -13.89
N TYR A 382 -14.77 15.43 -15.04
CA TYR A 382 -13.73 16.35 -15.54
C TYR A 382 -13.52 17.54 -14.64
N ASP A 383 -14.57 18.05 -14.00
CA ASP A 383 -14.43 19.12 -13.00
C ASP A 383 -13.71 18.62 -11.75
N ALA A 384 -14.01 17.41 -11.30
CA ALA A 384 -13.29 16.77 -10.20
C ALA A 384 -11.81 16.53 -10.54
N ALA A 385 -11.52 16.04 -11.75
CA ALA A 385 -10.15 15.83 -12.22
C ALA A 385 -9.36 17.14 -12.36
N ARG A 386 -10.00 18.23 -12.78
CA ARG A 386 -9.39 19.58 -12.85
C ARG A 386 -9.01 20.09 -11.46
N LYS A 387 -9.91 19.97 -10.48
CA LYS A 387 -9.64 20.35 -9.08
C LYS A 387 -8.53 19.49 -8.47
N TRP A 388 -8.50 18.20 -8.80
CA TRP A 388 -7.41 17.30 -8.42
C TRP A 388 -6.07 17.77 -8.98
N ASP A 389 -5.99 18.06 -10.28
CA ASP A 389 -4.78 18.57 -10.94
C ASP A 389 -4.33 19.92 -10.38
N GLU A 390 -5.26 20.83 -10.06
CA GLU A 390 -4.97 22.11 -9.39
C GLU A 390 -4.32 21.90 -8.01
N ILE A 391 -4.83 20.95 -7.22
CA ILE A 391 -4.24 20.60 -5.92
C ILE A 391 -2.84 20.01 -6.10
N LEU A 392 -2.65 19.12 -7.08
CA LEU A 392 -1.35 18.49 -7.35
C LEU A 392 -0.29 19.50 -7.81
N ARG A 393 -0.69 20.53 -8.56
CA ARG A 393 0.22 21.59 -9.06
C ARG A 393 0.43 22.74 -8.11
N HIS A 394 -0.38 22.85 -7.06
CA HIS A 394 -0.31 23.99 -6.16
C HIS A 394 1.06 24.04 -5.45
N PRO A 395 1.79 25.18 -5.48
CA PRO A 395 3.16 25.27 -4.95
C PRO A 395 3.29 24.82 -3.48
N SER A 396 2.24 25.00 -2.66
CA SER A 396 2.26 24.55 -1.27
C SER A 396 2.20 23.04 -1.11
N ASN A 397 1.88 22.28 -2.15
CA ASN A 397 1.73 20.83 -2.11
C ASN A 397 2.88 20.10 -2.81
N VAL A 398 3.70 20.82 -3.56
CA VAL A 398 4.77 20.23 -4.37
C VAL A 398 6.12 20.41 -3.68
N PHE A 399 6.84 19.31 -3.52
CA PHE A 399 8.23 19.30 -3.11
C PHE A 399 9.14 19.18 -4.34
N TRP A 400 9.79 20.30 -4.71
CA TRP A 400 10.78 20.35 -5.78
C TRP A 400 12.19 20.18 -5.23
N PHE A 401 13.00 19.37 -5.89
CA PHE A 401 14.41 19.15 -5.53
C PHE A 401 15.24 18.76 -6.74
N GLN A 402 16.55 18.98 -6.63
CA GLN A 402 17.53 18.50 -7.60
C GLN A 402 18.14 17.19 -7.11
N LEU A 403 17.84 16.08 -7.80
CA LEU A 403 18.49 14.81 -7.52
C LEU A 403 19.97 14.93 -7.90
N LYS A 404 20.86 14.43 -7.03
CA LYS A 404 22.31 14.51 -7.18
C LYS A 404 22.93 13.15 -7.43
N PRO A 405 24.05 13.06 -8.19
CA PRO A 405 24.78 11.80 -8.31
C PRO A 405 25.22 11.26 -6.94
N GLY A 406 24.92 9.97 -6.68
CA GLY A 406 25.15 9.33 -5.38
C GLY A 406 23.97 9.49 -4.40
N GLN A 407 22.83 10.01 -4.88
CA GLN A 407 21.60 10.09 -4.11
C GLN A 407 20.54 9.23 -4.78
N ILE A 408 20.00 8.25 -4.04
CA ILE A 408 18.92 7.39 -4.48
C ILE A 408 17.62 7.87 -3.83
N LEU A 409 16.59 8.13 -4.62
CA LEU A 409 15.23 8.35 -4.15
C LEU A 409 14.48 7.02 -4.20
N ILE A 410 13.85 6.63 -3.09
CA ILE A 410 12.93 5.48 -3.04
C ILE A 410 11.59 5.97 -2.52
N PHE A 411 10.49 5.62 -3.20
CA PHE A 411 9.16 6.08 -2.80
C PHE A 411 8.07 5.03 -3.02
N ASP A 412 7.00 5.18 -2.24
CA ASP A 412 5.76 4.40 -2.31
C ASP A 412 4.89 4.92 -3.46
N ASN A 413 4.92 4.25 -4.59
CA ASN A 413 4.17 4.61 -5.80
C ASN A 413 2.65 4.54 -5.63
N TRP A 414 2.15 3.89 -4.58
CA TRP A 414 0.71 3.90 -4.26
C TRP A 414 0.26 5.17 -3.53
N ARG A 415 1.21 5.98 -3.06
CA ARG A 415 0.96 7.20 -2.29
C ARG A 415 1.54 8.45 -2.93
N ILE A 416 2.80 8.36 -3.41
CA ILE A 416 3.57 9.50 -3.85
C ILE A 416 3.47 9.65 -5.36
N LEU A 417 2.95 10.81 -5.78
CA LEU A 417 3.05 11.20 -7.18
C LEU A 417 4.41 11.86 -7.41
N HIS A 418 4.99 11.58 -8.55
CA HIS A 418 6.29 12.09 -8.94
C HIS A 418 6.25 12.67 -10.34
N GLY A 419 7.26 13.47 -10.66
CA GLY A 419 7.42 14.09 -11.97
C GLY A 419 8.75 14.82 -12.06
N ARG A 420 8.93 15.57 -13.13
CA ARG A 420 10.16 16.33 -13.34
C ARG A 420 9.93 17.54 -14.25
N SER A 421 10.79 18.54 -14.12
CA SER A 421 10.89 19.60 -15.13
C SER A 421 11.57 19.08 -16.41
N ALA A 422 11.37 19.79 -17.51
CA ALA A 422 12.17 19.58 -18.71
C ALA A 422 13.67 19.78 -18.40
N PHE A 423 14.53 19.17 -19.20
CA PHE A 423 15.97 19.25 -19.01
C PHE A 423 16.72 19.28 -20.33
N GLU A 424 17.97 19.74 -20.27
CA GLU A 424 18.92 19.74 -21.36
C GLU A 424 20.11 18.82 -21.01
N GLY A 425 20.88 18.42 -22.02
CA GLY A 425 22.04 17.58 -21.85
C GLY A 425 21.71 16.09 -21.68
N GLN A 426 22.70 15.32 -21.26
CA GLN A 426 22.58 13.86 -21.07
C GLN A 426 22.41 13.54 -19.59
N ARG A 427 21.32 12.87 -19.27
CA ARG A 427 20.96 12.45 -17.92
C ARG A 427 20.91 10.92 -17.84
N ARG A 428 21.83 10.29 -17.10
CA ARG A 428 21.81 8.85 -16.87
C ARG A 428 21.18 8.53 -15.53
N ILE A 429 20.16 7.69 -15.56
CA ILE A 429 19.40 7.26 -14.38
C ILE A 429 19.35 5.74 -14.35
N CYS A 430 19.53 5.16 -13.16
CA CYS A 430 19.21 3.77 -12.92
C CYS A 430 18.20 3.61 -11.78
N GLY A 431 17.57 2.43 -11.69
CA GLY A 431 16.59 2.13 -10.66
C GLY A 431 15.81 0.86 -10.94
N GLY A 432 14.68 0.76 -10.30
CA GLY A 432 13.81 -0.41 -10.45
C GLY A 432 12.54 -0.29 -9.63
N TYR A 433 11.70 -1.32 -9.77
CA TYR A 433 10.44 -1.44 -9.07
C TYR A 433 10.48 -2.62 -8.09
N ILE A 434 9.76 -2.50 -6.97
CA ILE A 434 9.54 -3.59 -6.01
C ILE A 434 8.04 -3.74 -5.80
N ASN A 435 7.54 -4.98 -5.72
CA ASN A 435 6.13 -5.22 -5.44
C ASN A 435 5.76 -4.75 -4.04
N ARG A 436 4.51 -4.38 -3.87
CA ARG A 436 3.96 -3.93 -2.59
C ARG A 436 4.11 -4.98 -1.49
N ASP A 437 3.82 -6.23 -1.80
CA ASP A 437 3.86 -7.34 -0.86
C ASP A 437 5.28 -7.65 -0.39
N ASP A 438 6.25 -7.58 -1.30
CA ASP A 438 7.68 -7.78 -0.98
C ASP A 438 8.19 -6.69 -0.03
N PHE A 439 7.81 -5.42 -0.29
CA PHE A 439 8.12 -4.32 0.62
C PHE A 439 7.49 -4.51 2.00
N TYR A 440 6.20 -4.87 2.07
CA TYR A 440 5.52 -5.11 3.34
C TYR A 440 6.15 -6.27 4.11
N SER A 441 6.50 -7.36 3.43
CA SER A 441 7.23 -8.48 4.02
C SER A 441 8.56 -8.02 4.62
N ARG A 442 9.36 -7.24 3.87
CA ARG A 442 10.63 -6.70 4.35
C ARG A 442 10.43 -5.80 5.57
N TRP A 443 9.48 -4.87 5.50
CA TRP A 443 9.16 -3.98 6.60
C TRP A 443 8.77 -4.76 7.87
N GLN A 444 7.89 -5.75 7.76
CA GLN A 444 7.49 -6.58 8.89
C GLN A 444 8.69 -7.29 9.52
N LEU A 445 9.49 -7.98 8.70
CA LEU A 445 10.63 -8.77 9.17
C LEU A 445 11.80 -7.91 9.68
N SER A 446 11.90 -6.66 9.28
CA SER A 446 12.92 -5.72 9.80
C SER A 446 12.51 -5.08 11.13
N ASN A 447 11.22 -5.08 11.47
CA ASN A 447 10.67 -4.35 12.61
C ASN A 447 10.12 -5.24 13.72
N TYR A 448 9.86 -6.53 13.43
CA TYR A 448 9.22 -7.45 14.38
C TYR A 448 9.86 -8.84 14.30
N PRO A 449 9.87 -9.61 15.41
CA PRO A 449 10.24 -11.02 15.39
C PRO A 449 9.38 -11.81 14.39
N ARG A 450 10.00 -12.76 13.68
CA ARG A 450 9.34 -13.52 12.62
C ARG A 450 8.10 -14.28 13.09
N ASP A 451 8.16 -14.87 14.26
CA ASP A 451 7.06 -15.62 14.87
C ASP A 451 5.84 -14.73 15.15
N GLU A 452 6.06 -13.51 15.66
CA GLU A 452 5.00 -12.52 15.84
C GLU A 452 4.37 -12.10 14.50
N VAL A 453 5.18 -11.91 13.45
CA VAL A 453 4.69 -11.58 12.10
C VAL A 453 3.82 -12.69 11.57
N VAL A 454 4.26 -13.96 11.71
CA VAL A 454 3.50 -15.12 11.23
C VAL A 454 2.16 -15.23 11.94
N ILE A 455 2.15 -15.17 13.28
CA ILE A 455 0.91 -15.20 14.06
C ILE A 455 -0.04 -14.07 13.63
N ALA A 456 0.49 -12.87 13.45
CA ALA A 456 -0.31 -11.72 13.05
C ALA A 456 -0.90 -11.87 11.64
N ASN A 457 -0.15 -12.44 10.70
CA ASN A 457 -0.64 -12.65 9.34
C ASN A 457 -1.76 -13.70 9.29
N MET A 458 -1.73 -14.70 10.17
CA MET A 458 -2.81 -15.70 10.31
C MET A 458 -4.10 -15.11 10.89
N LEU A 459 -4.00 -14.08 11.73
CA LEU A 459 -5.13 -13.49 12.45
C LEU A 459 -5.58 -12.12 11.86
N ARG A 460 -5.00 -11.70 10.74
CA ARG A 460 -5.31 -10.41 10.11
C ARG A 460 -6.73 -10.39 9.57
N ARG A 461 -7.52 -9.43 10.04
CA ARG A 461 -8.88 -9.15 9.55
C ARG A 461 -8.89 -8.06 8.50
#